data_b7c6a4437e8fc780dbd64a93b51adac7
#
_entry.id   b7c6a4437e8fc780dbd64a93b51adac7
#
_cell.length_a   1.000
_cell.length_b   1.000
_cell.length_c   1.000
_cell.angle_alpha   90.00
_cell.angle_beta   90.00
_cell.angle_gamma   90.00
#
_symmetry.space_group_name_H-M   'P 1'
#
loop_
_entity.id
_entity.type
_entity.pdbx_description
1 polymer ?
#
loop_
_entity_poly.entity_id
_entity_poly.type
_entity_poly.pdbx_seq_one_letter_code
_entity_poly.pdbx_strand_id
1 'polypeptide(L)'
;MDKALLIIILIFYCPAALWLFLYGINNYYMIYLFLRKVRKETSGNQEFLKQFWLDHSNDMLPKVTTQLPVYNERHVVERLIKAVVNIDYPKEFHEIQVLDDSNDETRNIVSALVNKYSARGFNIKHIVRDNRDGFKAGALNLGMEKAEGEFLAIFDADFVPDKDFLYDTIPFFYESPKVAIVQTRWGHINRNYSLLTIAQSIGMDGHFIIEQGARTWNGLYMNFNGTAGVWRREAIIDSGGWHFDTLTEDLDLSYRAQLKGWKTKFLFDVVAPSELPVDINAYKSQQHRWAKGSIQTAKKVLPQVFKTNDSLIKKVEAFIHLNQYMVHPMMIILALLSFPLILLLKAQMSNMSVSLTMIILIFLISMGAFAPTFLYIVAQKKGYKDWLKRCMFIPALMVIGCGIAINNTKAVIEALFNIKSDFIRTPKYGVIKRGRNILVKNYSLPLQVFFISEILLSAYCFMGFMQYTSNKKFVFGPFLLMYAIGFLYVGILSLFQKFSETIKC
;
A
#
# COMPACT_ATOMS: atom_id res chain seq x y z
N MET A 1 -21.89 -39.62 -6.90
CA MET A 1 -20.61 -38.87 -7.13
C MET A 1 -20.89 -37.37 -7.16
N ASP A 2 -21.84 -36.89 -7.93
CA ASP A 2 -22.09 -35.45 -8.13
C ASP A 2 -22.52 -34.66 -6.88
N LYS A 3 -23.32 -35.28 -5.98
CA LYS A 3 -23.72 -34.61 -4.72
C LYS A 3 -22.54 -34.42 -3.75
N ALA A 4 -21.68 -35.42 -3.62
CA ALA A 4 -20.50 -35.33 -2.74
C ALA A 4 -19.52 -34.27 -3.26
N LEU A 5 -19.25 -34.24 -4.56
CA LEU A 5 -18.40 -33.22 -5.20
C LEU A 5 -18.98 -31.83 -5.05
N LEU A 6 -20.30 -31.66 -5.21
CA LEU A 6 -20.96 -30.37 -5.00
C LEU A 6 -20.77 -29.90 -3.54
N ILE A 7 -20.95 -30.78 -2.55
CA ILE A 7 -20.75 -30.41 -1.15
C ILE A 7 -19.31 -29.97 -0.90
N ILE A 8 -18.33 -30.70 -1.43
CA ILE A 8 -16.90 -30.32 -1.29
C ILE A 8 -16.64 -28.93 -1.90
N ILE A 9 -17.16 -28.66 -3.09
CA ILE A 9 -17.01 -27.34 -3.73
C ILE A 9 -17.63 -26.24 -2.85
N LEU A 10 -18.83 -26.46 -2.32
CA LEU A 10 -19.53 -25.47 -1.50
C LEU A 10 -18.80 -25.21 -0.17
N ILE A 11 -18.15 -26.22 0.44
CA ILE A 11 -17.35 -26.04 1.66
C ILE A 11 -16.23 -25.02 1.47
N PHE A 12 -15.63 -24.90 0.30
CA PHE A 12 -14.59 -23.91 0.01
C PHE A 12 -15.14 -22.62 -0.61
N TYR A 13 -16.12 -22.75 -1.49
CA TYR A 13 -16.70 -21.63 -2.22
C TYR A 13 -17.45 -20.64 -1.29
N CYS A 14 -18.33 -21.16 -0.41
CA CYS A 14 -19.14 -20.31 0.44
C CYS A 14 -18.33 -19.49 1.45
N PRO A 15 -17.33 -20.05 2.18
CA PRO A 15 -16.48 -19.24 3.05
C PRO A 15 -15.66 -18.18 2.28
N ALA A 16 -15.15 -18.53 1.09
CA ALA A 16 -14.42 -17.57 0.26
C ALA A 16 -15.33 -16.41 -0.20
N ALA A 17 -16.54 -16.72 -0.65
CA ALA A 17 -17.53 -15.71 -1.04
C ALA A 17 -17.96 -14.85 0.16
N LEU A 18 -18.19 -15.47 1.32
CA LEU A 18 -18.52 -14.75 2.55
C LEU A 18 -17.40 -13.80 2.99
N TRP A 19 -16.13 -14.24 2.92
CA TRP A 19 -15.00 -13.38 3.23
C TRP A 19 -14.96 -12.15 2.34
N LEU A 20 -15.07 -12.33 1.01
CA LEU A 20 -15.08 -11.21 0.07
C LEU A 20 -16.29 -10.29 0.28
N PHE A 21 -17.43 -10.83 0.63
CA PHE A 21 -18.63 -10.06 0.97
C PHE A 21 -18.41 -9.20 2.23
N LEU A 22 -17.90 -9.79 3.32
CA LEU A 22 -17.64 -9.07 4.57
C LEU A 22 -16.59 -7.97 4.37
N TYR A 23 -15.54 -8.27 3.61
CA TYR A 23 -14.53 -7.27 3.25
C TYR A 23 -15.11 -6.17 2.37
N GLY A 24 -16.00 -6.51 1.43
CA GLY A 24 -16.72 -5.54 0.63
C GLY A 24 -17.60 -4.62 1.49
N ILE A 25 -18.40 -5.17 2.41
CA ILE A 25 -19.22 -4.37 3.33
C ILE A 25 -18.35 -3.43 4.17
N ASN A 26 -17.16 -3.88 4.60
CA ASN A 26 -16.22 -3.02 5.33
C ASN A 26 -15.80 -1.78 4.53
N ASN A 27 -15.68 -1.85 3.20
CA ASN A 27 -15.39 -0.67 2.39
C ASN A 27 -16.47 0.41 2.52
N TYR A 28 -17.76 0.03 2.57
CA TYR A 28 -18.83 1.00 2.83
C TYR A 28 -18.73 1.60 4.24
N TYR A 29 -18.35 0.80 5.23
CA TYR A 29 -18.13 1.30 6.58
C TYR A 29 -16.96 2.30 6.63
N MET A 30 -15.84 2.04 5.96
CA MET A 30 -14.74 2.99 5.83
C MET A 30 -15.17 4.29 5.13
N ILE A 31 -15.93 4.20 4.03
CA ILE A 31 -16.49 5.37 3.35
C ILE A 31 -17.35 6.19 4.33
N TYR A 32 -18.23 5.54 5.07
CA TYR A 32 -19.11 6.21 6.05
C TYR A 32 -18.29 6.93 7.13
N LEU A 33 -17.33 6.26 7.73
CA LEU A 33 -16.48 6.83 8.76
C LEU A 33 -15.69 8.06 8.26
N PHE A 34 -15.15 7.95 7.04
CA PHE A 34 -14.44 9.04 6.38
C PHE A 34 -15.34 10.24 6.11
N LEU A 35 -16.48 10.03 5.44
CA LEU A 35 -17.38 11.12 5.04
C LEU A 35 -17.94 11.87 6.25
N ARG A 36 -18.17 11.17 7.35
CA ARG A 36 -18.67 11.76 8.60
C ARG A 36 -17.70 12.79 9.19
N LYS A 37 -16.38 12.61 9.01
CA LYS A 37 -15.38 13.42 9.70
C LYS A 37 -14.50 14.28 8.81
N VAL A 38 -14.34 13.96 7.53
CA VAL A 38 -13.35 14.60 6.66
C VAL A 38 -13.44 16.13 6.70
N ARG A 39 -14.63 16.72 6.60
CA ARG A 39 -14.79 18.18 6.60
C ARG A 39 -14.34 18.82 7.92
N LYS A 40 -14.72 18.21 9.06
CA LYS A 40 -14.36 18.71 10.38
C LYS A 40 -12.86 18.63 10.63
N GLU A 41 -12.25 17.48 10.29
CA GLU A 41 -10.83 17.23 10.53
C GLU A 41 -9.94 18.13 9.64
N THR A 42 -10.29 18.27 8.35
CA THR A 42 -9.50 19.12 7.44
C THR A 42 -9.60 20.61 7.83
N SER A 43 -10.79 21.12 8.08
CA SER A 43 -10.94 22.52 8.54
C SER A 43 -10.32 22.76 9.91
N GLY A 44 -10.45 21.82 10.85
CA GLY A 44 -9.84 21.90 12.18
C GLY A 44 -8.31 21.90 12.12
N ASN A 45 -7.72 21.08 11.26
CA ASN A 45 -6.26 21.06 11.06
C ASN A 45 -5.73 22.38 10.50
N GLN A 46 -6.43 22.98 9.53
CA GLN A 46 -6.04 24.29 8.98
C GLN A 46 -6.13 25.42 10.01
N GLU A 47 -7.19 25.43 10.81
CA GLU A 47 -7.35 26.41 11.88
C GLU A 47 -6.29 26.22 12.99
N PHE A 48 -6.02 24.96 13.38
CA PHE A 48 -4.98 24.65 14.34
C PHE A 48 -3.59 25.11 13.86
N LEU A 49 -3.21 24.82 12.62
CA LEU A 49 -1.93 25.27 12.05
C LEU A 49 -1.81 26.80 12.05
N LYS A 50 -2.87 27.49 11.62
CA LYS A 50 -2.89 28.95 11.62
C LYS A 50 -2.69 29.52 13.03
N GLN A 51 -3.43 28.99 14.01
CA GLN A 51 -3.32 29.44 15.40
C GLN A 51 -1.96 29.11 16.00
N PHE A 52 -1.44 27.90 15.75
CA PHE A 52 -0.14 27.48 16.25
C PHE A 52 0.98 28.45 15.83
N TRP A 53 1.00 28.85 14.55
CA TRP A 53 2.03 29.77 14.04
C TRP A 53 1.80 31.26 14.43
N LEU A 54 0.62 31.62 14.90
CA LEU A 54 0.40 32.93 15.51
C LEU A 54 0.92 32.98 16.95
N ASP A 55 0.84 31.84 17.66
CA ASP A 55 1.20 31.76 19.08
C ASP A 55 2.67 31.38 19.31
N HIS A 56 3.35 30.84 18.30
CA HIS A 56 4.74 30.34 18.40
C HIS A 56 5.66 31.06 17.42
N SER A 57 6.78 31.59 17.92
CA SER A 57 7.84 32.13 17.08
C SER A 57 8.77 31.02 16.56
N ASN A 58 9.50 31.28 15.49
CA ASN A 58 10.45 30.32 14.91
C ASN A 58 11.59 29.91 15.87
N ASP A 59 11.86 30.71 16.90
CA ASP A 59 12.92 30.43 17.88
C ASP A 59 12.60 29.28 18.84
N MET A 60 11.34 28.81 18.86
CA MET A 60 10.85 27.71 19.71
C MET A 60 10.67 26.39 18.93
N LEU A 61 11.18 26.31 17.69
CA LEU A 61 11.06 25.12 16.88
C LEU A 61 11.88 23.94 17.45
N PRO A 62 11.32 22.71 17.45
CA PRO A 62 12.05 21.54 17.89
C PRO A 62 13.09 21.12 16.85
N LYS A 63 14.14 20.42 17.28
CA LYS A 63 15.04 19.75 16.36
C LYS A 63 14.34 18.57 15.68
N VAL A 64 14.45 18.52 14.35
CA VAL A 64 13.93 17.44 13.51
C VAL A 64 15.08 16.78 12.77
N THR A 65 15.11 15.45 12.78
CA THR A 65 16.01 14.66 11.93
C THR A 65 15.24 14.06 10.79
N THR A 66 15.60 14.39 9.54
CA THR A 66 15.06 13.73 8.35
C THR A 66 15.94 12.55 7.98
N GLN A 67 15.38 11.35 8.01
CA GLN A 67 16.05 10.09 7.67
C GLN A 67 15.71 9.65 6.26
N LEU A 68 16.75 9.44 5.43
CA LEU A 68 16.66 9.05 4.03
C LEU A 68 17.32 7.67 3.84
N PRO A 69 16.58 6.57 4.03
CA PRO A 69 17.13 5.23 3.79
C PRO A 69 17.30 4.99 2.29
N VAL A 70 18.52 4.69 1.86
CA VAL A 70 18.92 4.55 0.45
C VAL A 70 19.63 3.23 0.22
N TYR A 71 19.24 2.53 -0.87
CA TYR A 71 19.94 1.35 -1.35
C TYR A 71 19.86 1.22 -2.87
N ASN A 72 20.99 1.46 -3.57
CA ASN A 72 21.10 1.37 -5.04
C ASN A 72 20.06 2.23 -5.80
N GLU A 73 19.90 3.50 -5.39
CA GLU A 73 18.87 4.43 -5.89
C GLU A 73 19.43 5.54 -6.78
N ARG A 74 20.47 5.25 -7.59
CA ARG A 74 21.21 6.23 -8.42
C ARG A 74 20.36 7.15 -9.28
N HIS A 75 19.15 6.71 -9.65
CA HIS A 75 18.28 7.48 -10.55
C HIS A 75 17.37 8.49 -9.85
N VAL A 76 17.19 8.36 -8.53
CA VAL A 76 16.22 9.15 -7.76
C VAL A 76 16.82 9.86 -6.55
N VAL A 77 17.95 9.37 -6.02
CA VAL A 77 18.56 9.88 -4.78
C VAL A 77 18.91 11.37 -4.85
N GLU A 78 19.39 11.86 -5.99
CA GLU A 78 19.71 13.28 -6.17
C GLU A 78 18.45 14.15 -6.05
N ARG A 79 17.33 13.69 -6.63
CA ARG A 79 16.03 14.39 -6.56
C ARG A 79 15.52 14.45 -5.12
N LEU A 80 15.62 13.33 -4.37
CA LEU A 80 15.23 13.26 -2.97
C LEU A 80 16.05 14.24 -2.12
N ILE A 81 17.40 14.16 -2.17
CA ILE A 81 18.28 15.02 -1.36
C ILE A 81 18.02 16.49 -1.66
N LYS A 82 17.84 16.85 -2.94
CA LYS A 82 17.48 18.22 -3.33
C LYS A 82 16.13 18.67 -2.75
N ALA A 83 15.13 17.81 -2.75
CA ALA A 83 13.82 18.14 -2.21
C ALA A 83 13.89 18.36 -0.69
N VAL A 84 14.58 17.47 0.02
CA VAL A 84 14.70 17.56 1.48
C VAL A 84 15.54 18.76 1.93
N VAL A 85 16.63 19.09 1.24
CA VAL A 85 17.43 20.28 1.52
C VAL A 85 16.64 21.57 1.27
N ASN A 86 15.65 21.53 0.38
CA ASN A 86 14.78 22.66 0.06
C ASN A 86 13.55 22.77 0.99
N ILE A 87 13.44 21.91 2.00
CA ILE A 87 12.40 22.08 3.04
C ILE A 87 12.70 23.37 3.79
N ASP A 88 11.68 24.20 3.91
CA ASP A 88 11.74 25.51 4.56
C ASP A 88 11.65 25.33 6.08
N TYR A 89 12.81 25.03 6.70
CA TYR A 89 12.96 24.84 8.14
C TYR A 89 14.34 25.37 8.57
N PRO A 90 14.49 26.05 9.73
CA PRO A 90 15.78 26.63 10.10
C PRO A 90 16.87 25.53 10.16
N LYS A 91 18.00 25.79 9.52
CA LYS A 91 19.08 24.80 9.35
C LYS A 91 19.65 24.28 10.66
N GLU A 92 19.66 25.11 11.70
CA GLU A 92 20.11 24.77 13.05
C GLU A 92 19.19 23.79 13.77
N PHE A 93 17.92 23.69 13.35
CA PHE A 93 16.91 22.77 13.88
C PHE A 93 16.62 21.60 12.93
N HIS A 94 17.27 21.54 11.74
CA HIS A 94 17.01 20.48 10.76
C HIS A 94 18.29 19.66 10.47
N GLU A 95 18.37 18.47 11.02
CA GLU A 95 19.37 17.46 10.66
C GLU A 95 18.86 16.58 9.51
N ILE A 96 19.73 16.27 8.55
CA ILE A 96 19.43 15.35 7.44
C ILE A 96 20.42 14.17 7.52
N GLN A 97 19.91 12.96 7.61
CA GLN A 97 20.70 11.74 7.61
C GLN A 97 20.42 10.95 6.33
N VAL A 98 21.42 10.79 5.45
CA VAL A 98 21.34 9.84 4.34
C VAL A 98 21.90 8.50 4.83
N LEU A 99 20.99 7.54 5.05
CA LEU A 99 21.30 6.20 5.56
C LEU A 99 21.57 5.27 4.37
N ASP A 100 22.83 5.12 3.99
CA ASP A 100 23.23 4.55 2.71
C ASP A 100 23.80 3.13 2.85
N ASP A 101 23.02 2.16 2.38
CA ASP A 101 23.42 0.75 2.28
C ASP A 101 23.89 0.37 0.87
N SER A 102 24.08 1.33 -0.04
CA SER A 102 24.35 1.08 -1.45
C SER A 102 25.73 0.49 -1.70
N ASN A 103 25.82 -0.35 -2.72
CA ASN A 103 27.05 -0.94 -3.24
C ASN A 103 27.28 -0.63 -4.74
N ASP A 104 26.53 0.32 -5.28
CA ASP A 104 26.66 0.84 -6.66
C ASP A 104 27.07 2.33 -6.67
N GLU A 105 26.97 2.99 -7.81
CA GLU A 105 27.28 4.41 -8.02
C GLU A 105 26.50 5.37 -7.08
N THR A 106 25.40 4.91 -6.47
CA THR A 106 24.59 5.71 -5.55
C THR A 106 25.42 6.29 -4.42
N ARG A 107 26.36 5.49 -3.85
CA ARG A 107 27.25 5.92 -2.77
C ARG A 107 28.09 7.14 -3.14
N ASN A 108 28.65 7.16 -4.35
CA ASN A 108 29.45 8.29 -4.84
C ASN A 108 28.58 9.54 -5.05
N ILE A 109 27.37 9.36 -5.61
CA ILE A 109 26.39 10.44 -5.81
C ILE A 109 26.00 11.07 -4.46
N VAL A 110 25.68 10.22 -3.47
CA VAL A 110 25.31 10.66 -2.12
C VAL A 110 26.49 11.41 -1.47
N SER A 111 27.70 10.85 -1.50
CA SER A 111 28.89 11.49 -0.92
C SER A 111 29.14 12.89 -1.52
N ALA A 112 29.07 13.02 -2.85
CA ALA A 112 29.25 14.30 -3.53
C ALA A 112 28.17 15.34 -3.13
N LEU A 113 26.90 14.91 -3.00
CA LEU A 113 25.80 15.79 -2.62
C LEU A 113 25.90 16.21 -1.14
N VAL A 114 26.22 15.28 -0.24
CA VAL A 114 26.40 15.58 1.19
C VAL A 114 27.53 16.61 1.36
N ASN A 115 28.71 16.42 0.74
CA ASN A 115 29.81 17.35 0.79
C ASN A 115 29.42 18.74 0.25
N LYS A 116 28.70 18.78 -0.87
CA LYS A 116 28.19 20.01 -1.47
C LYS A 116 27.27 20.80 -0.55
N TYR A 117 26.32 20.14 0.11
CA TYR A 117 25.32 20.81 0.95
C TYR A 117 25.87 21.11 2.35
N SER A 118 26.73 20.27 2.91
CA SER A 118 27.46 20.56 4.15
C SER A 118 28.30 21.83 4.02
N ALA A 119 29.03 22.00 2.88
CA ALA A 119 29.78 23.22 2.59
C ALA A 119 28.88 24.49 2.47
N ARG A 120 27.55 24.33 2.31
CA ARG A 120 26.57 25.42 2.30
C ARG A 120 25.89 25.63 3.66
N GLY A 121 26.41 25.00 4.72
CA GLY A 121 25.93 25.15 6.08
C GLY A 121 24.67 24.35 6.42
N PHE A 122 24.35 23.28 5.65
CA PHE A 122 23.29 22.33 6.04
C PHE A 122 23.87 21.26 6.98
N ASN A 123 23.12 20.89 8.03
CA ASN A 123 23.46 19.77 8.90
C ASN A 123 23.04 18.45 8.20
N ILE A 124 23.82 18.03 7.22
CA ILE A 124 23.58 16.80 6.45
C ILE A 124 24.72 15.79 6.65
N LYS A 125 24.36 14.55 6.96
CA LYS A 125 25.31 13.47 7.29
C LYS A 125 25.11 12.29 6.34
N HIS A 126 26.23 11.72 5.83
CA HIS A 126 26.26 10.46 5.09
C HIS A 126 26.59 9.34 6.06
N ILE A 127 25.62 8.49 6.39
CA ILE A 127 25.75 7.37 7.31
C ILE A 127 25.78 6.08 6.50
N VAL A 128 26.95 5.47 6.43
CA VAL A 128 27.19 4.22 5.70
C VAL A 128 27.27 3.07 6.71
N ARG A 129 26.72 1.91 6.36
CA ARG A 129 26.85 0.68 7.13
C ARG A 129 27.75 -0.32 6.40
N ASP A 130 28.50 -1.11 7.17
CA ASP A 130 29.36 -2.18 6.63
C ASP A 130 28.52 -3.42 6.27
N ASN A 131 27.44 -3.64 6.98
CA ASN A 131 26.49 -4.71 6.72
C ASN A 131 25.08 -4.15 6.46
N ARG A 132 24.21 -4.99 5.94
CA ARG A 132 22.83 -4.64 5.59
C ARG A 132 21.80 -5.33 6.50
N ASP A 133 22.22 -5.66 7.73
CA ASP A 133 21.36 -6.37 8.68
C ASP A 133 20.10 -5.57 8.99
N GLY A 134 18.96 -6.25 8.93
CA GLY A 134 17.65 -5.61 9.11
C GLY A 134 17.23 -4.66 7.98
N PHE A 135 17.97 -4.60 6.86
CA PHE A 135 17.63 -3.77 5.70
C PHE A 135 17.28 -2.32 6.09
N LYS A 136 16.11 -1.81 5.65
CA LYS A 136 15.63 -0.46 5.98
C LYS A 136 15.43 -0.27 7.48
N ALA A 137 14.83 -1.22 8.19
CA ALA A 137 14.62 -1.15 9.63
C ALA A 137 15.93 -0.98 10.40
N GLY A 138 16.97 -1.77 10.02
CA GLY A 138 18.29 -1.65 10.59
C GLY A 138 18.97 -0.32 10.30
N ALA A 139 18.79 0.24 9.10
CA ALA A 139 19.28 1.58 8.75
C ALA A 139 18.61 2.67 9.58
N LEU A 140 17.27 2.62 9.72
CA LEU A 140 16.49 3.56 10.53
C LEU A 140 16.86 3.48 12.02
N ASN A 141 17.13 2.28 12.56
CA ASN A 141 17.59 2.11 13.95
C ASN A 141 18.94 2.80 14.17
N LEU A 142 19.93 2.52 13.33
CA LEU A 142 21.23 3.17 13.43
C LEU A 142 21.14 4.70 13.30
N GLY A 143 20.32 5.16 12.35
CA GLY A 143 20.06 6.58 12.17
C GLY A 143 19.39 7.19 13.40
N MET A 144 18.43 6.53 14.03
CA MET A 144 17.76 6.98 15.24
C MET A 144 18.71 7.12 16.44
N GLU A 145 19.66 6.19 16.61
CA GLU A 145 20.68 6.26 17.68
C GLU A 145 21.55 7.50 17.54
N LYS A 146 21.86 7.92 16.29
CA LYS A 146 22.69 9.08 15.97
C LYS A 146 21.90 10.38 15.77
N ALA A 147 20.58 10.32 15.81
CA ALA A 147 19.72 11.46 15.54
C ALA A 147 19.76 12.50 16.66
N GLU A 148 19.85 13.76 16.28
CA GLU A 148 19.78 14.91 17.20
C GLU A 148 18.32 15.35 17.46
N GLY A 149 17.40 15.02 16.53
CA GLY A 149 16.03 15.48 16.55
C GLY A 149 15.15 14.73 17.56
N GLU A 150 14.21 15.46 18.15
CA GLU A 150 13.09 14.90 18.91
C GLU A 150 12.09 14.17 17.98
N PHE A 151 11.96 14.67 16.75
CA PHE A 151 11.08 14.13 15.73
C PHE A 151 11.89 13.62 14.55
N LEU A 152 11.46 12.46 14.01
CA LEU A 152 12.11 11.78 12.90
C LEU A 152 11.19 11.79 11.68
N ALA A 153 11.48 12.63 10.69
CA ALA A 153 10.82 12.60 9.39
C ALA A 153 11.47 11.54 8.50
N ILE A 154 10.68 10.73 7.78
CA ILE A 154 11.21 9.62 6.99
C ILE A 154 10.74 9.75 5.54
N PHE A 155 11.69 9.69 4.58
CA PHE A 155 11.40 9.69 3.16
C PHE A 155 12.17 8.61 2.42
N ASP A 156 11.44 7.73 1.72
CA ASP A 156 12.02 6.80 0.77
C ASP A 156 12.57 7.56 -0.46
N ALA A 157 13.50 6.95 -1.18
CA ALA A 157 14.28 7.58 -2.24
C ALA A 157 13.45 8.15 -3.41
N ASP A 158 12.23 7.70 -3.61
CA ASP A 158 11.34 8.14 -4.69
C ASP A 158 10.40 9.29 -4.31
N PHE A 159 10.41 9.74 -3.05
CA PHE A 159 9.57 10.83 -2.59
C PHE A 159 10.16 12.21 -2.89
N VAL A 160 9.25 13.18 -3.04
CA VAL A 160 9.58 14.59 -3.24
C VAL A 160 8.69 15.40 -2.29
N PRO A 161 9.11 15.57 -1.00
CA PRO A 161 8.35 16.39 -0.07
C PRO A 161 8.26 17.84 -0.55
N ASP A 162 7.15 18.50 -0.19
CA ASP A 162 6.99 19.94 -0.39
C ASP A 162 7.89 20.72 0.59
N LYS A 163 8.22 21.96 0.25
CA LYS A 163 9.06 22.83 1.09
C LYS A 163 8.44 23.10 2.47
N ASP A 164 7.13 23.13 2.57
CA ASP A 164 6.39 23.43 3.81
C ASP A 164 6.12 22.18 4.67
N PHE A 165 6.64 21.00 4.26
CA PHE A 165 6.32 19.71 4.88
C PHE A 165 6.51 19.67 6.39
N LEU A 166 7.63 20.20 6.93
CA LEU A 166 7.87 20.20 8.37
C LEU A 166 7.01 21.23 9.10
N TYR A 167 6.78 22.39 8.50
CA TYR A 167 5.85 23.38 9.04
C TYR A 167 4.41 22.88 9.11
N ASP A 168 4.01 22.02 8.17
CA ASP A 168 2.67 21.43 8.12
C ASP A 168 2.50 20.20 9.03
N THR A 169 3.59 19.59 9.51
CA THR A 169 3.50 18.32 10.26
C THR A 169 3.90 18.44 11.72
N ILE A 170 4.96 19.18 12.03
CA ILE A 170 5.53 19.27 13.39
C ILE A 170 4.56 19.85 14.42
N PRO A 171 3.75 20.89 14.11
CA PRO A 171 2.79 21.43 15.08
C PRO A 171 1.85 20.41 15.69
N PHE A 172 1.44 19.38 14.96
CA PHE A 172 0.49 18.38 15.45
C PHE A 172 1.01 17.51 16.60
N PHE A 173 2.31 17.47 16.84
CA PHE A 173 2.87 16.80 18.02
C PHE A 173 2.60 17.58 19.33
N TYR A 174 2.24 18.85 19.22
CA TYR A 174 1.87 19.72 20.34
C TYR A 174 0.38 19.64 20.69
N GLU A 175 -0.48 19.06 19.82
CA GLU A 175 -1.87 18.77 20.19
C GLU A 175 -1.96 17.85 21.42
N SER A 176 -1.01 16.93 21.56
CA SER A 176 -0.93 16.03 22.71
C SER A 176 0.48 15.40 22.80
N PRO A 177 1.04 15.27 24.01
CA PRO A 177 2.31 14.55 24.20
C PRO A 177 2.25 13.07 23.80
N LYS A 178 1.04 12.52 23.64
CA LYS A 178 0.82 11.13 23.20
C LYS A 178 0.77 10.96 21.69
N VAL A 179 0.90 12.01 20.88
CA VAL A 179 1.00 11.86 19.42
C VAL A 179 2.37 11.29 19.07
N ALA A 180 2.38 10.07 18.55
CA ALA A 180 3.59 9.36 18.12
C ALA A 180 3.87 9.53 16.64
N ILE A 181 2.82 9.56 15.81
CA ILE A 181 2.89 9.50 14.35
C ILE A 181 2.05 10.62 13.76
N VAL A 182 2.65 11.36 12.83
CA VAL A 182 1.95 12.23 11.89
C VAL A 182 2.20 11.68 10.49
N GLN A 183 1.19 11.06 9.88
CA GLN A 183 1.25 10.52 8.52
C GLN A 183 0.59 11.48 7.54
N THR A 184 1.23 11.71 6.39
CA THR A 184 0.69 12.53 5.30
C THR A 184 0.16 11.66 4.15
N ARG A 185 -0.59 12.26 3.26
CA ARG A 185 -1.15 11.59 2.08
C ARG A 185 -0.10 11.44 0.98
N TRP A 186 -0.01 10.26 0.39
CA TRP A 186 0.85 10.07 -0.78
C TRP A 186 0.20 10.66 -2.04
N GLY A 187 1.02 11.31 -2.84
CA GLY A 187 0.72 11.71 -4.21
C GLY A 187 1.52 10.88 -5.22
N HIS A 188 1.28 11.11 -6.52
CA HIS A 188 1.90 10.28 -7.57
C HIS A 188 2.48 11.15 -8.69
N ILE A 189 3.82 11.16 -8.83
CA ILE A 189 4.55 12.02 -9.80
C ILE A 189 4.32 11.53 -11.23
N ASN A 190 4.32 10.20 -11.42
CA ASN A 190 4.29 9.56 -12.75
C ASN A 190 2.95 8.87 -13.05
N ARG A 191 1.85 9.31 -12.43
CA ARG A 191 0.51 8.73 -12.61
C ARG A 191 0.16 8.48 -14.08
N ASN A 192 0.39 9.46 -14.95
CA ASN A 192 -0.03 9.41 -16.34
C ASN A 192 0.97 8.70 -17.28
N TYR A 193 1.93 7.97 -16.74
CA TYR A 193 2.95 7.27 -17.53
C TYR A 193 2.37 6.09 -18.34
N SER A 194 1.53 5.25 -17.74
CA SER A 194 0.93 4.07 -18.36
C SER A 194 -0.42 3.71 -17.71
N LEU A 195 -1.17 2.79 -18.33
CA LEU A 195 -2.38 2.24 -17.73
C LEU A 195 -2.11 1.59 -16.36
N LEU A 196 -0.95 0.93 -16.22
CA LEU A 196 -0.51 0.32 -14.97
C LEU A 196 -0.33 1.37 -13.86
N THR A 197 0.34 2.50 -14.14
CA THR A 197 0.53 3.56 -13.14
C THR A 197 -0.75 4.32 -12.83
N ILE A 198 -1.65 4.51 -13.81
CA ILE A 198 -2.98 5.08 -13.57
C ILE A 198 -3.77 4.19 -12.60
N ALA A 199 -3.83 2.87 -12.86
CA ALA A 199 -4.54 1.94 -12.00
C ALA A 199 -3.95 1.91 -10.58
N GLN A 200 -2.62 1.82 -10.45
CA GLN A 200 -1.94 1.86 -9.15
C GLN A 200 -2.29 3.14 -8.37
N SER A 201 -2.30 4.31 -9.04
CA SER A 201 -2.63 5.58 -8.38
C SER A 201 -4.02 5.57 -7.77
N ILE A 202 -5.01 5.02 -8.48
CA ILE A 202 -6.40 4.93 -7.99
C ILE A 202 -6.48 3.97 -6.78
N GLY A 203 -5.77 2.83 -6.84
CA GLY A 203 -5.69 1.89 -5.73
C GLY A 203 -5.08 2.53 -4.47
N MET A 204 -3.96 3.23 -4.62
CA MET A 204 -3.31 3.95 -3.53
C MET A 204 -4.18 5.09 -2.97
N ASP A 205 -4.92 5.80 -3.83
CA ASP A 205 -5.87 6.83 -3.42
C ASP A 205 -7.00 6.26 -2.54
N GLY A 206 -7.45 5.02 -2.77
CA GLY A 206 -8.41 4.35 -1.89
C GLY A 206 -7.90 4.26 -0.46
N HIS A 207 -6.66 3.83 -0.29
CA HIS A 207 -6.00 3.73 1.00
C HIS A 207 -5.72 5.10 1.63
N PHE A 208 -5.00 6.00 0.92
CA PHE A 208 -4.57 7.28 1.49
C PHE A 208 -5.68 8.33 1.60
N ILE A 209 -6.70 8.28 0.76
CA ILE A 209 -7.80 9.24 0.85
C ILE A 209 -8.88 8.76 1.82
N ILE A 210 -9.30 7.48 1.74
CA ILE A 210 -10.42 6.99 2.55
C ILE A 210 -9.95 6.28 3.82
N GLU A 211 -9.15 5.21 3.71
CA GLU A 211 -8.88 4.31 4.83
C GLU A 211 -8.07 4.98 5.94
N GLN A 212 -6.99 5.70 5.62
CA GLN A 212 -6.15 6.36 6.61
C GLN A 212 -6.94 7.39 7.43
N GLY A 213 -7.75 8.22 6.77
CA GLY A 213 -8.62 9.17 7.44
C GLY A 213 -9.72 8.49 8.25
N ALA A 214 -10.40 7.48 7.66
CA ALA A 214 -11.45 6.73 8.35
C ALA A 214 -10.91 6.09 9.64
N ARG A 215 -9.72 5.49 9.60
CA ARG A 215 -9.11 4.83 10.75
C ARG A 215 -8.66 5.82 11.81
N THR A 216 -7.82 6.77 11.44
CA THR A 216 -7.21 7.70 12.40
C THR A 216 -8.26 8.56 13.10
N TRP A 217 -9.17 9.18 12.35
CA TRP A 217 -10.15 10.11 12.91
C TRP A 217 -11.23 9.44 13.76
N ASN A 218 -11.39 8.11 13.66
CA ASN A 218 -12.35 7.36 14.46
C ASN A 218 -11.69 6.46 15.53
N GLY A 219 -10.39 6.66 15.81
CA GLY A 219 -9.69 5.96 16.88
C GLY A 219 -9.45 4.46 16.60
N LEU A 220 -9.53 4.05 15.32
CA LEU A 220 -9.14 2.71 14.87
C LEU A 220 -7.62 2.62 14.71
N TYR A 221 -7.09 1.40 14.70
CA TYR A 221 -5.67 1.20 14.41
C TYR A 221 -5.34 1.64 12.98
N MET A 222 -4.31 2.47 12.86
CA MET A 222 -3.78 3.02 11.60
C MET A 222 -2.33 2.58 11.43
N ASN A 223 -1.84 2.47 10.22
CA ASN A 223 -0.45 2.21 9.94
C ASN A 223 0.29 3.45 9.42
N PHE A 224 1.50 3.65 9.91
CA PHE A 224 2.51 4.41 9.20
C PHE A 224 2.93 3.64 7.95
N ASN A 225 3.01 4.30 6.81
CA ASN A 225 3.28 3.62 5.53
C ASN A 225 4.78 3.60 5.17
N GLY A 226 5.64 3.62 6.18
CA GLY A 226 7.09 3.53 6.04
C GLY A 226 7.79 4.81 5.61
N THR A 227 7.03 5.83 5.16
CA THR A 227 7.58 7.05 4.57
C THR A 227 6.56 8.18 4.54
N ALA A 228 7.01 9.39 4.19
CA ALA A 228 6.17 10.59 4.08
C ALA A 228 5.36 10.84 5.35
N GLY A 229 6.04 10.88 6.46
CA GLY A 229 5.48 11.22 7.76
C GLY A 229 6.56 11.37 8.80
N VAL A 230 6.15 11.71 10.01
CA VAL A 230 7.02 12.05 11.12
C VAL A 230 6.67 11.20 12.32
N TRP A 231 7.69 10.72 13.03
CA TRP A 231 7.58 10.02 14.29
C TRP A 231 8.12 10.86 15.45
N ARG A 232 7.50 10.76 16.62
CA ARG A 232 8.14 11.12 17.87
C ARG A 232 9.17 10.04 18.22
N ARG A 233 10.45 10.41 18.36
CA ARG A 233 11.56 9.48 18.67
C ARG A 233 11.29 8.68 19.94
N GLU A 234 10.81 9.31 21.01
CA GLU A 234 10.43 8.67 22.25
C GLU A 234 9.43 7.53 22.05
N ALA A 235 8.43 7.72 21.16
CA ALA A 235 7.42 6.71 20.88
C ALA A 235 8.00 5.47 20.18
N ILE A 236 9.00 5.65 19.29
CA ILE A 236 9.71 4.53 18.67
C ILE A 236 10.47 3.74 19.74
N ILE A 237 11.23 4.44 20.59
CA ILE A 237 12.04 3.82 21.66
C ILE A 237 11.12 3.08 22.64
N ASP A 238 10.08 3.74 23.15
CA ASP A 238 9.12 3.13 24.05
C ASP A 238 8.45 1.89 23.44
N SER A 239 8.19 1.91 22.12
CA SER A 239 7.58 0.78 21.42
C SER A 239 8.57 -0.36 21.08
N GLY A 240 9.83 -0.27 21.53
CA GLY A 240 10.85 -1.30 21.35
C GLY A 240 11.70 -1.15 20.07
N GLY A 241 11.66 0.00 19.39
CA GLY A 241 12.46 0.29 18.20
C GLY A 241 11.91 -0.38 16.91
N TRP A 242 12.68 -0.25 15.86
CA TRP A 242 12.38 -0.88 14.56
C TRP A 242 12.74 -2.37 14.60
N HIS A 243 11.76 -3.23 14.35
CA HIS A 243 11.98 -4.68 14.22
C HIS A 243 12.08 -5.06 12.73
N PHE A 244 12.83 -6.11 12.43
CA PHE A 244 13.02 -6.62 11.06
C PHE A 244 12.63 -8.10 10.91
N ASP A 245 11.79 -8.59 11.82
CA ASP A 245 11.20 -9.93 11.80
C ASP A 245 9.95 -10.04 10.90
N THR A 246 9.48 -8.92 10.37
CA THR A 246 8.42 -8.83 9.36
C THR A 246 8.89 -8.01 8.16
N LEU A 247 8.29 -8.21 6.98
CA LEU A 247 8.59 -7.42 5.77
C LEU A 247 7.92 -6.03 5.74
N THR A 248 7.17 -5.69 6.79
CA THR A 248 6.50 -4.39 6.98
C THR A 248 6.80 -3.89 8.40
N GLU A 249 8.03 -3.45 8.59
CA GLU A 249 8.56 -2.91 9.85
C GLU A 249 7.75 -1.72 10.35
N ASP A 250 7.22 -0.95 9.42
CA ASP A 250 6.39 0.24 9.63
C ASP A 250 5.01 -0.12 10.21
N LEU A 251 4.34 -1.10 9.63
CA LEU A 251 3.06 -1.61 10.11
C LEU A 251 3.20 -2.24 11.51
N ASP A 252 4.25 -3.03 11.73
CA ASP A 252 4.56 -3.65 13.01
C ASP A 252 4.76 -2.59 14.11
N LEU A 253 5.64 -1.61 13.87
CA LEU A 253 5.92 -0.54 14.83
C LEU A 253 4.67 0.30 15.10
N SER A 254 3.87 0.61 14.06
CA SER A 254 2.64 1.38 14.19
C SER A 254 1.64 0.72 15.15
N TYR A 255 1.45 -0.59 15.03
CA TYR A 255 0.57 -1.33 15.94
C TYR A 255 1.15 -1.42 17.35
N ARG A 256 2.46 -1.69 17.51
CA ARG A 256 3.11 -1.74 18.84
C ARG A 256 3.00 -0.40 19.57
N ALA A 257 3.17 0.72 18.88
CA ALA A 257 3.03 2.04 19.47
C ALA A 257 1.58 2.28 19.95
N GLN A 258 0.60 2.00 19.11
CA GLN A 258 -0.81 2.19 19.47
C GLN A 258 -1.27 1.24 20.59
N LEU A 259 -0.75 0.01 20.65
CA LEU A 259 -0.97 -0.92 21.77
C LEU A 259 -0.44 -0.40 23.11
N LYS A 260 0.60 0.46 23.08
CA LYS A 260 1.11 1.19 24.26
C LYS A 260 0.36 2.49 24.57
N GLY A 261 -0.70 2.79 23.83
CA GLY A 261 -1.54 3.97 24.05
C GLY A 261 -1.06 5.23 23.33
N TRP A 262 -0.07 5.14 22.46
CA TRP A 262 0.33 6.23 21.58
C TRP A 262 -0.76 6.52 20.55
N LYS A 263 -0.89 7.80 20.18
CA LYS A 263 -1.89 8.29 19.22
C LYS A 263 -1.26 8.53 17.85
N THR A 264 -2.10 8.49 16.83
CA THR A 264 -1.72 8.78 15.45
C THR A 264 -2.51 9.96 14.92
N LYS A 265 -1.90 10.73 14.02
CA LYS A 265 -2.52 11.82 13.28
C LYS A 265 -2.37 11.56 11.79
N PHE A 266 -3.42 11.80 11.02
CA PHE A 266 -3.38 11.74 9.56
C PHE A 266 -3.75 13.09 8.96
N LEU A 267 -2.90 13.59 8.06
CA LEU A 267 -3.07 14.88 7.39
C LEU A 267 -3.48 14.65 5.94
N PHE A 268 -4.75 14.84 5.66
CA PHE A 268 -5.34 14.63 4.35
C PHE A 268 -4.84 15.64 3.30
N ASP A 269 -4.66 16.90 3.69
CA ASP A 269 -4.33 18.00 2.77
C ASP A 269 -2.83 18.10 2.50
N VAL A 270 -1.97 17.57 3.37
CA VAL A 270 -0.52 17.53 3.17
C VAL A 270 -0.17 16.35 2.28
N VAL A 271 0.37 16.64 1.10
CA VAL A 271 0.64 15.61 0.06
C VAL A 271 2.12 15.48 -0.19
N ALA A 272 2.65 14.26 -0.07
CA ALA A 272 4.02 13.94 -0.44
C ALA A 272 4.02 13.05 -1.72
N PRO A 273 4.40 13.61 -2.88
CA PRO A 273 4.40 12.88 -4.14
C PRO A 273 5.53 11.83 -4.22
N SER A 274 5.24 10.66 -4.78
CA SER A 274 6.18 9.56 -4.99
C SER A 274 6.10 8.97 -6.40
N GLU A 275 7.07 8.14 -6.76
CA GLU A 275 7.11 7.44 -8.04
C GLU A 275 6.47 6.05 -7.92
N LEU A 276 5.45 5.77 -8.74
CA LEU A 276 4.84 4.45 -8.86
C LEU A 276 5.72 3.52 -9.72
N PRO A 277 5.78 2.21 -9.41
CA PRO A 277 6.39 1.22 -10.28
C PRO A 277 5.82 1.26 -11.69
N VAL A 278 6.69 1.41 -12.69
CA VAL A 278 6.31 1.47 -14.12
C VAL A 278 6.39 0.10 -14.78
N ASP A 279 7.04 -0.85 -14.11
CA ASP A 279 7.24 -2.23 -14.52
C ASP A 279 6.30 -3.16 -13.74
N ILE A 280 5.67 -4.16 -14.43
CA ILE A 280 4.72 -5.06 -13.77
C ILE A 280 5.42 -6.01 -12.78
N ASN A 281 6.66 -6.43 -13.05
CA ASN A 281 7.38 -7.34 -12.17
C ASN A 281 7.84 -6.59 -10.91
N ALA A 282 8.21 -5.31 -11.05
CA ALA A 282 8.47 -4.41 -9.92
C ALA A 282 7.21 -4.20 -9.06
N TYR A 283 6.05 -4.00 -9.68
CA TYR A 283 4.77 -3.90 -8.98
C TYR A 283 4.39 -5.20 -8.27
N LYS A 284 4.52 -6.36 -8.93
CA LYS A 284 4.30 -7.69 -8.32
C LYS A 284 5.21 -7.91 -7.11
N SER A 285 6.50 -7.56 -7.21
CA SER A 285 7.46 -7.67 -6.11
C SER A 285 7.06 -6.77 -4.92
N GLN A 286 6.65 -5.54 -5.17
CA GLN A 286 6.16 -4.62 -4.14
C GLN A 286 4.92 -5.17 -3.44
N GLN A 287 3.92 -5.63 -4.21
CA GLN A 287 2.67 -6.18 -3.70
C GLN A 287 2.89 -7.49 -2.93
N HIS A 288 3.80 -8.35 -3.39
CA HIS A 288 4.20 -9.56 -2.66
C HIS A 288 4.77 -9.22 -1.27
N ARG A 289 5.66 -8.24 -1.19
CA ARG A 289 6.25 -7.80 0.07
C ARG A 289 5.19 -7.26 1.03
N TRP A 290 4.28 -6.40 0.55
CA TRP A 290 3.20 -5.86 1.37
C TRP A 290 2.23 -6.94 1.84
N ALA A 291 1.82 -7.84 0.94
CA ALA A 291 0.93 -8.94 1.28
C ALA A 291 1.54 -9.88 2.32
N LYS A 292 2.80 -10.28 2.12
CA LYS A 292 3.51 -11.16 3.06
C LYS A 292 3.73 -10.48 4.41
N GLY A 293 4.21 -9.24 4.40
CA GLY A 293 4.48 -8.48 5.62
C GLY A 293 3.21 -8.22 6.45
N SER A 294 2.09 -7.90 5.79
CA SER A 294 0.80 -7.69 6.46
C SER A 294 0.36 -8.93 7.25
N ILE A 295 0.43 -10.12 6.64
CA ILE A 295 0.07 -11.39 7.31
C ILE A 295 1.08 -11.76 8.40
N GLN A 296 2.38 -11.50 8.20
CA GLN A 296 3.40 -11.69 9.25
C GLN A 296 3.10 -10.80 10.47
N THR A 297 2.81 -9.52 10.22
CA THR A 297 2.42 -8.58 11.28
C THR A 297 1.11 -9.00 11.94
N ALA A 298 0.11 -9.46 11.18
CA ALA A 298 -1.14 -9.99 11.74
C ALA A 298 -0.87 -11.11 12.74
N LYS A 299 -0.05 -12.10 12.38
CA LYS A 299 0.32 -13.22 13.28
C LYS A 299 1.01 -12.73 14.56
N LYS A 300 1.82 -11.68 14.48
CA LYS A 300 2.59 -11.13 15.61
C LYS A 300 1.73 -10.28 16.54
N VAL A 301 0.90 -9.40 16.02
CA VAL A 301 0.25 -8.35 16.84
C VAL A 301 -1.22 -8.62 17.16
N LEU A 302 -1.98 -9.40 16.34
CA LEU A 302 -3.39 -9.67 16.63
C LEU A 302 -3.64 -10.36 17.98
N PRO A 303 -2.82 -11.32 18.45
CA PRO A 303 -2.99 -11.89 19.79
C PRO A 303 -2.95 -10.82 20.89
N GLN A 304 -2.14 -9.76 20.72
CA GLN A 304 -2.05 -8.65 21.66
C GLN A 304 -3.27 -7.73 21.52
N VAL A 305 -3.70 -7.40 20.30
CA VAL A 305 -4.90 -6.61 20.02
C VAL A 305 -6.14 -7.22 20.68
N PHE A 306 -6.32 -8.55 20.57
CA PHE A 306 -7.47 -9.21 21.16
C PHE A 306 -7.47 -9.20 22.72
N LYS A 307 -6.30 -9.06 23.34
CA LYS A 307 -6.15 -8.95 24.80
C LYS A 307 -6.37 -7.53 25.35
N THR A 308 -6.42 -6.49 24.49
CA THR A 308 -6.70 -5.12 24.96
C THR A 308 -8.13 -4.96 25.46
N ASN A 309 -8.39 -3.86 26.17
CA ASN A 309 -9.75 -3.44 26.55
C ASN A 309 -10.45 -2.59 25.46
N ASP A 310 -9.92 -2.59 24.24
CA ASP A 310 -10.54 -1.89 23.11
C ASP A 310 -11.92 -2.46 22.76
N SER A 311 -12.76 -1.63 22.14
CA SER A 311 -14.09 -2.06 21.67
C SER A 311 -13.99 -3.20 20.66
N LEU A 312 -15.02 -4.05 20.62
CA LEU A 312 -15.08 -5.15 19.66
C LEU A 312 -14.92 -4.68 18.19
N ILE A 313 -15.55 -3.54 17.86
CA ILE A 313 -15.43 -2.93 16.53
C ILE A 313 -13.97 -2.62 16.19
N LYS A 314 -13.22 -2.02 17.11
CA LYS A 314 -11.80 -1.68 16.90
C LYS A 314 -10.95 -2.94 16.70
N LYS A 315 -11.24 -4.04 17.43
CA LYS A 315 -10.57 -5.33 17.27
C LYS A 315 -10.89 -6.01 15.93
N VAL A 316 -12.17 -6.00 15.53
CA VAL A 316 -12.61 -6.52 14.23
C VAL A 316 -11.98 -5.74 13.09
N GLU A 317 -11.94 -4.41 13.20
CA GLU A 317 -11.29 -3.55 12.21
C GLU A 317 -9.78 -3.79 12.13
N ALA A 318 -9.09 -4.02 13.23
CA ALA A 318 -7.69 -4.42 13.23
C ALA A 318 -7.48 -5.78 12.53
N PHE A 319 -8.36 -6.74 12.77
CA PHE A 319 -8.33 -8.04 12.11
C PHE A 319 -8.52 -7.91 10.59
N ILE A 320 -9.52 -7.14 10.13
CA ILE A 320 -9.78 -6.90 8.70
C ILE A 320 -8.59 -6.18 8.06
N HIS A 321 -8.08 -5.12 8.71
CA HIS A 321 -6.95 -4.33 8.21
C HIS A 321 -5.69 -5.16 7.98
N LEU A 322 -5.29 -5.94 8.98
CA LEU A 322 -4.07 -6.75 8.89
C LEU A 322 -4.21 -7.96 7.95
N ASN A 323 -5.43 -8.46 7.74
CA ASN A 323 -5.72 -9.59 6.87
C ASN A 323 -6.30 -9.18 5.50
N GLN A 324 -6.18 -7.92 5.11
CA GLN A 324 -6.72 -7.41 3.84
C GLN A 324 -6.26 -8.22 2.61
N TYR A 325 -5.04 -8.72 2.61
CA TYR A 325 -4.50 -9.51 1.49
C TYR A 325 -5.09 -10.93 1.38
N MET A 326 -5.82 -11.41 2.39
CA MET A 326 -6.58 -12.66 2.30
C MET A 326 -7.67 -12.63 1.21
N VAL A 327 -8.04 -11.47 0.70
CA VAL A 327 -8.94 -11.36 -0.45
C VAL A 327 -8.39 -12.10 -1.68
N HIS A 328 -7.07 -12.12 -1.89
CA HIS A 328 -6.46 -12.73 -3.07
C HIS A 328 -6.59 -14.27 -3.10
N PRO A 329 -6.22 -15.05 -2.05
CA PRO A 329 -6.51 -16.49 -2.04
C PRO A 329 -8.01 -16.78 -2.15
N MET A 330 -8.90 -15.97 -1.55
CA MET A 330 -10.34 -16.15 -1.71
C MET A 330 -10.78 -15.93 -3.16
N MET A 331 -10.22 -14.92 -3.84
CA MET A 331 -10.46 -14.70 -5.28
C MET A 331 -10.01 -15.89 -6.12
N ILE A 332 -8.84 -16.48 -5.84
CA ILE A 332 -8.34 -17.65 -6.56
C ILE A 332 -9.26 -18.87 -6.34
N ILE A 333 -9.71 -19.10 -5.10
CA ILE A 333 -10.67 -20.17 -4.79
C ILE A 333 -11.95 -19.99 -5.60
N LEU A 334 -12.53 -18.77 -5.64
CA LEU A 334 -13.73 -18.52 -6.43
C LEU A 334 -13.47 -18.69 -7.94
N ALA A 335 -12.35 -18.20 -8.45
CA ALA A 335 -11.99 -18.33 -9.87
C ALA A 335 -11.89 -19.81 -10.29
N LEU A 336 -11.26 -20.67 -9.45
CA LEU A 336 -11.09 -22.10 -9.71
C LEU A 336 -12.39 -22.89 -9.56
N LEU A 337 -13.21 -22.58 -8.55
CA LEU A 337 -14.40 -23.38 -8.22
C LEU A 337 -15.66 -22.94 -8.97
N SER A 338 -15.69 -21.73 -9.56
CA SER A 338 -16.88 -21.24 -10.30
C SER A 338 -17.20 -22.09 -11.53
N PHE A 339 -16.21 -22.54 -12.30
CA PHE A 339 -16.45 -23.35 -13.48
C PHE A 339 -16.99 -24.75 -13.15
N PRO A 340 -16.39 -25.58 -12.28
CA PRO A 340 -16.99 -26.87 -11.90
C PRO A 340 -18.34 -26.71 -11.21
N LEU A 341 -18.55 -25.64 -10.43
CA LEU A 341 -19.82 -25.38 -9.78
C LEU A 341 -20.95 -25.22 -10.81
N ILE A 342 -20.72 -24.47 -11.92
CA ILE A 342 -21.76 -24.31 -12.95
C ILE A 342 -22.06 -25.63 -13.67
N LEU A 343 -21.02 -26.47 -13.91
CA LEU A 343 -21.23 -27.77 -14.58
C LEU A 343 -22.13 -28.66 -13.73
N LEU A 344 -21.91 -28.74 -12.42
CA LEU A 344 -22.71 -29.52 -11.50
C LEU A 344 -24.13 -28.99 -11.32
N LEU A 345 -24.29 -27.66 -11.22
CA LEU A 345 -25.60 -27.02 -11.07
C LEU A 345 -26.44 -27.08 -12.37
N LYS A 346 -25.81 -27.18 -13.55
CA LYS A 346 -26.53 -27.30 -14.83
C LYS A 346 -27.48 -28.49 -14.83
N ALA A 347 -27.05 -29.62 -14.30
CA ALA A 347 -27.84 -30.85 -14.23
C ALA A 347 -29.05 -30.75 -13.26
N GLN A 348 -28.97 -29.88 -12.25
CA GLN A 348 -29.98 -29.78 -11.19
C GLN A 348 -30.95 -28.60 -11.34
N MET A 349 -30.58 -27.55 -12.07
CA MET A 349 -31.31 -26.27 -12.11
C MET A 349 -32.24 -26.10 -13.34
N SER A 350 -32.44 -27.12 -14.17
CA SER A 350 -33.34 -27.03 -15.35
C SER A 350 -34.78 -26.69 -14.98
N ASN A 351 -35.21 -26.97 -13.75
CA ASN A 351 -36.60 -26.81 -13.29
C ASN A 351 -36.75 -25.90 -12.04
N MET A 352 -35.72 -25.18 -11.62
CA MET A 352 -35.84 -24.27 -10.46
C MET A 352 -36.36 -22.89 -10.89
N SER A 353 -37.51 -22.50 -10.36
CA SER A 353 -37.97 -21.11 -10.37
C SER A 353 -37.08 -20.25 -9.48
N VAL A 354 -36.70 -19.05 -9.95
CA VAL A 354 -35.89 -18.11 -9.14
C VAL A 354 -36.78 -17.59 -8.00
N SER A 355 -36.45 -18.02 -6.77
CA SER A 355 -37.19 -17.55 -5.59
C SER A 355 -36.80 -16.10 -5.24
N LEU A 356 -37.65 -15.37 -4.55
CA LEU A 356 -37.38 -14.04 -4.03
C LEU A 356 -36.12 -14.05 -3.13
N THR A 357 -35.95 -15.10 -2.34
CA THR A 357 -34.77 -15.29 -1.50
C THR A 357 -33.47 -15.34 -2.31
N MET A 358 -33.48 -16.03 -3.47
CA MET A 358 -32.29 -16.06 -4.36
C MET A 358 -32.00 -14.68 -4.96
N ILE A 359 -33.02 -13.92 -5.35
CA ILE A 359 -32.85 -12.55 -5.86
C ILE A 359 -32.21 -11.67 -4.79
N ILE A 360 -32.71 -11.72 -3.54
CA ILE A 360 -32.17 -10.95 -2.42
C ILE A 360 -30.71 -11.35 -2.16
N LEU A 361 -30.38 -12.63 -2.14
CA LEU A 361 -29.04 -13.13 -1.91
C LEU A 361 -28.07 -12.66 -3.01
N ILE A 362 -28.46 -12.75 -4.28
CA ILE A 362 -27.67 -12.26 -5.42
C ILE A 362 -27.45 -10.75 -5.30
N PHE A 363 -28.46 -10.00 -4.93
CA PHE A 363 -28.37 -8.54 -4.73
C PHE A 363 -27.36 -8.21 -3.59
N LEU A 364 -27.45 -8.88 -2.44
CA LEU A 364 -26.55 -8.66 -1.32
C LEU A 364 -25.10 -9.00 -1.68
N ILE A 365 -24.85 -10.15 -2.33
CA ILE A 365 -23.51 -10.53 -2.79
C ILE A 365 -22.95 -9.51 -3.79
N SER A 366 -23.80 -9.04 -4.70
CA SER A 366 -23.42 -8.01 -5.68
C SER A 366 -23.04 -6.70 -5.00
N MET A 367 -23.75 -6.27 -3.97
CA MET A 367 -23.40 -5.10 -3.19
C MET A 367 -21.98 -5.21 -2.61
N GLY A 368 -21.62 -6.36 -2.02
CA GLY A 368 -20.27 -6.60 -1.52
C GLY A 368 -19.20 -6.53 -2.63
N ALA A 369 -19.49 -7.12 -3.79
CA ALA A 369 -18.57 -7.14 -4.94
C ALA A 369 -18.31 -5.75 -5.56
N PHE A 370 -19.30 -4.86 -5.56
CA PHE A 370 -19.18 -3.50 -6.07
C PHE A 370 -18.62 -2.49 -5.05
N ALA A 371 -18.53 -2.84 -3.78
CA ALA A 371 -18.08 -1.95 -2.73
C ALA A 371 -16.69 -1.33 -2.96
N PRO A 372 -15.64 -2.06 -3.43
CA PRO A 372 -14.37 -1.45 -3.78
C PRO A 372 -14.50 -0.38 -4.87
N THR A 373 -15.37 -0.59 -5.87
CA THR A 373 -15.64 0.39 -6.91
C THR A 373 -16.16 1.69 -6.31
N PHE A 374 -17.11 1.61 -5.37
CA PHE A 374 -17.64 2.80 -4.68
C PHE A 374 -16.58 3.48 -3.84
N LEU A 375 -15.71 2.73 -3.15
CA LEU A 375 -14.60 3.29 -2.39
C LEU A 375 -13.69 4.12 -3.29
N TYR A 376 -13.30 3.60 -4.45
CA TYR A 376 -12.46 4.32 -5.40
C TYR A 376 -13.15 5.53 -6.02
N ILE A 377 -14.45 5.45 -6.35
CA ILE A 377 -15.23 6.61 -6.83
C ILE A 377 -15.22 7.73 -5.78
N VAL A 378 -15.50 7.41 -4.52
CA VAL A 378 -15.50 8.40 -3.43
C VAL A 378 -14.10 8.97 -3.21
N ALA A 379 -13.06 8.13 -3.26
CA ALA A 379 -11.67 8.59 -3.14
C ALA A 379 -11.32 9.59 -4.25
N GLN A 380 -11.60 9.26 -5.53
CA GLN A 380 -11.33 10.19 -6.62
C GLN A 380 -12.12 11.49 -6.48
N LYS A 381 -13.41 11.41 -6.13
CA LYS A 381 -14.29 12.58 -5.94
C LYS A 381 -13.79 13.52 -4.82
N LYS A 382 -13.22 12.97 -3.76
CA LYS A 382 -12.73 13.75 -2.62
C LYS A 382 -11.31 14.27 -2.83
N GLY A 383 -10.48 13.56 -3.59
CA GLY A 383 -9.08 13.91 -3.81
C GLY A 383 -8.84 14.86 -5.00
N TYR A 384 -9.73 14.90 -6.01
CA TYR A 384 -9.38 15.52 -7.29
C TYR A 384 -10.55 16.21 -7.99
N LYS A 385 -10.26 17.34 -8.66
CA LYS A 385 -11.24 18.10 -9.46
C LYS A 385 -11.66 17.33 -10.73
N ASP A 386 -10.74 16.55 -11.33
CA ASP A 386 -10.95 15.76 -12.56
C ASP A 386 -11.45 14.32 -12.29
N TRP A 387 -12.09 14.08 -11.14
CA TRP A 387 -12.48 12.77 -10.63
C TRP A 387 -13.27 11.91 -11.61
N LEU A 388 -14.17 12.50 -12.43
CA LEU A 388 -14.95 11.75 -13.42
C LEU A 388 -14.05 11.08 -14.47
N LYS A 389 -13.04 11.81 -14.98
CA LYS A 389 -12.05 11.28 -15.92
C LYS A 389 -11.23 10.16 -15.28
N ARG A 390 -10.91 10.30 -14.00
CA ARG A 390 -10.17 9.29 -13.23
C ARG A 390 -10.99 8.02 -13.02
N CYS A 391 -12.28 8.15 -12.73
CA CYS A 391 -13.18 7.00 -12.52
C CYS A 391 -13.30 6.11 -13.76
N MET A 392 -13.08 6.61 -14.97
CA MET A 392 -13.07 5.80 -16.19
C MET A 392 -12.00 4.69 -16.18
N PHE A 393 -10.97 4.82 -15.36
CA PHE A 393 -9.88 3.83 -15.22
C PHE A 393 -10.09 2.84 -14.06
N ILE A 394 -11.17 2.96 -13.29
CA ILE A 394 -11.47 1.99 -12.21
C ILE A 394 -11.60 0.56 -12.74
N PRO A 395 -12.24 0.29 -13.90
CA PRO A 395 -12.27 -1.06 -14.46
C PRO A 395 -10.86 -1.63 -14.72
N ALA A 396 -9.90 -0.81 -15.16
CA ALA A 396 -8.52 -1.24 -15.35
C ALA A 396 -7.85 -1.61 -14.03
N LEU A 397 -8.10 -0.84 -12.95
CA LEU A 397 -7.63 -1.19 -11.60
C LEU A 397 -8.20 -2.55 -11.16
N MET A 398 -9.50 -2.78 -11.35
CA MET A 398 -10.14 -4.04 -10.96
C MET A 398 -9.55 -5.24 -11.71
N VAL A 399 -9.32 -5.09 -13.02
CA VAL A 399 -8.68 -6.09 -13.88
C VAL A 399 -7.25 -6.39 -13.43
N ILE A 400 -6.44 -5.37 -13.19
CA ILE A 400 -5.05 -5.53 -12.72
C ILE A 400 -5.01 -6.16 -11.33
N GLY A 401 -5.92 -5.75 -10.44
CA GLY A 401 -6.07 -6.34 -9.10
C GLY A 401 -6.37 -7.84 -9.15
N CYS A 402 -7.23 -8.28 -10.08
CA CYS A 402 -7.45 -9.70 -10.34
C CYS A 402 -6.17 -10.37 -10.87
N GLY A 403 -5.47 -9.72 -11.80
CA GLY A 403 -4.28 -10.29 -12.44
C GLY A 403 -3.13 -10.57 -11.47
N ILE A 404 -2.96 -9.76 -10.42
CA ILE A 404 -1.91 -9.98 -9.40
C ILE A 404 -2.32 -10.97 -8.30
N ALA A 405 -3.54 -11.54 -8.35
CA ALA A 405 -4.06 -12.38 -7.28
C ALA A 405 -3.21 -13.64 -7.04
N ILE A 406 -2.62 -14.25 -8.09
CA ILE A 406 -1.71 -15.40 -7.94
C ILE A 406 -0.46 -15.01 -7.15
N ASN A 407 0.17 -13.88 -7.52
CA ASN A 407 1.35 -13.37 -6.85
C ASN A 407 1.11 -13.09 -5.35
N ASN A 408 -0.01 -12.45 -5.04
CA ASN A 408 -0.35 -12.10 -3.66
C ASN A 408 -0.84 -13.33 -2.87
N THR A 409 -1.51 -14.30 -3.50
CA THR A 409 -1.87 -15.58 -2.87
C THR A 409 -0.62 -16.34 -2.44
N LYS A 410 0.42 -16.38 -3.31
CA LYS A 410 1.71 -16.96 -2.93
C LYS A 410 2.30 -16.25 -1.70
N ALA A 411 2.30 -14.93 -1.67
CA ALA A 411 2.81 -14.14 -0.56
C ALA A 411 2.08 -14.45 0.76
N VAL A 412 0.75 -14.55 0.70
CA VAL A 412 -0.08 -14.93 1.86
C VAL A 412 0.26 -16.33 2.34
N ILE A 413 0.34 -17.32 1.44
CA ILE A 413 0.71 -18.71 1.78
C ILE A 413 2.11 -18.75 2.41
N GLU A 414 3.09 -18.08 1.83
CA GLU A 414 4.44 -18.00 2.40
C GLU A 414 4.45 -17.42 3.83
N ALA A 415 3.64 -16.39 4.09
CA ALA A 415 3.52 -15.81 5.42
C ALA A 415 2.83 -16.75 6.43
N LEU A 416 1.77 -17.44 6.01
CA LEU A 416 1.05 -18.41 6.87
C LEU A 416 1.95 -19.57 7.29
N PHE A 417 2.75 -20.09 6.37
CA PHE A 417 3.65 -21.23 6.62
C PHE A 417 5.08 -20.83 7.04
N ASN A 418 5.33 -19.52 7.29
CA ASN A 418 6.66 -18.99 7.68
C ASN A 418 7.79 -19.31 6.67
N ILE A 419 7.47 -19.40 5.39
CA ILE A 419 8.45 -19.62 4.33
C ILE A 419 9.30 -18.35 4.18
N LYS A 420 10.60 -18.47 4.32
CA LYS A 420 11.53 -17.34 4.14
C LYS A 420 11.59 -16.91 2.68
N SER A 421 11.73 -15.64 2.42
CA SER A 421 12.00 -15.08 1.09
C SER A 421 12.95 -13.90 1.25
N ASP A 422 13.80 -13.68 0.25
CA ASP A 422 14.72 -12.57 0.22
C ASP A 422 13.97 -11.23 0.08
N PHE A 423 14.55 -10.19 0.68
CA PHE A 423 14.06 -8.83 0.49
C PHE A 423 14.49 -8.32 -0.89
N ILE A 424 13.54 -8.26 -1.83
CA ILE A 424 13.78 -7.71 -3.17
C ILE A 424 13.28 -6.26 -3.18
N ARG A 425 14.20 -5.33 -3.39
CA ARG A 425 13.90 -3.90 -3.53
C ARG A 425 13.09 -3.64 -4.82
N THR A 426 12.10 -2.78 -4.74
CA THR A 426 11.37 -2.28 -5.92
C THR A 426 12.23 -1.26 -6.68
N PRO A 427 12.65 -1.52 -7.92
CA PRO A 427 13.46 -0.57 -8.71
C PRO A 427 12.73 0.75 -8.93
N LYS A 428 13.46 1.87 -8.85
CA LYS A 428 12.98 3.23 -9.15
C LYS A 428 13.77 3.78 -10.34
N TYR A 429 13.06 4.30 -11.32
CA TYR A 429 13.67 4.67 -12.61
C TYR A 429 13.83 6.18 -12.81
N GLY A 430 13.32 7.02 -11.91
CA GLY A 430 13.35 8.47 -12.02
C GLY A 430 12.52 8.97 -13.21
N VAL A 431 11.39 8.30 -13.51
CA VAL A 431 10.56 8.58 -14.69
C VAL A 431 9.36 9.42 -14.28
N ILE A 432 9.24 10.60 -14.88
CA ILE A 432 8.14 11.54 -14.62
C ILE A 432 7.14 11.56 -15.79
N LYS A 433 7.62 11.48 -17.04
CA LYS A 433 6.80 11.57 -18.26
C LYS A 433 7.07 10.45 -19.24
N ARG A 434 6.05 10.13 -20.05
CA ARG A 434 6.15 9.19 -21.18
C ARG A 434 7.18 9.70 -22.20
N GLY A 435 8.13 8.86 -22.61
CA GLY A 435 9.17 9.23 -23.60
C GLY A 435 10.63 9.05 -23.15
N ARG A 436 10.90 8.87 -21.87
CA ARG A 436 12.22 8.37 -21.43
C ARG A 436 12.27 6.86 -21.57
N ASN A 437 13.21 6.36 -22.39
CA ASN A 437 13.45 4.93 -22.55
C ASN A 437 13.88 4.30 -21.22
N ILE A 438 12.94 3.63 -20.53
CA ILE A 438 13.19 2.83 -19.32
C ILE A 438 14.09 1.64 -19.63
N LEU A 439 14.02 1.17 -20.87
CA LEU A 439 14.69 -0.02 -21.38
C LEU A 439 16.23 0.07 -21.41
N VAL A 440 16.81 1.23 -21.06
CA VAL A 440 18.28 1.45 -20.99
C VAL A 440 18.81 1.30 -19.54
N LYS A 441 17.92 1.07 -18.55
CA LYS A 441 18.30 1.10 -17.15
C LYS A 441 18.46 -0.32 -16.60
N ASN A 442 19.71 -0.70 -16.27
CA ASN A 442 20.16 -2.04 -15.83
C ASN A 442 19.60 -2.49 -14.45
N TYR A 443 18.28 -2.58 -14.30
CA TYR A 443 17.66 -3.26 -13.17
C TYR A 443 16.77 -4.39 -13.69
N SER A 444 17.31 -5.61 -13.80
CA SER A 444 16.51 -6.77 -14.14
C SER A 444 16.04 -7.49 -12.88
N LEU A 445 14.74 -7.62 -12.73
CA LEU A 445 14.16 -8.54 -11.74
C LEU A 445 14.15 -9.96 -12.32
N PRO A 446 14.40 -11.01 -11.50
CA PRO A 446 14.30 -12.38 -11.97
C PRO A 446 12.89 -12.66 -12.50
N LEU A 447 12.80 -13.35 -13.66
CA LEU A 447 11.51 -13.78 -14.23
C LEU A 447 10.83 -14.71 -13.23
N GLN A 448 9.69 -14.29 -12.72
CA GLN A 448 8.86 -15.20 -11.95
C GLN A 448 8.12 -16.12 -12.91
N VAL A 449 8.35 -17.44 -12.82
CA VAL A 449 7.75 -18.49 -13.68
C VAL A 449 6.21 -18.48 -13.63
N PHE A 450 5.63 -17.71 -12.72
CA PHE A 450 4.18 -17.58 -12.51
C PHE A 450 3.40 -16.99 -13.70
N PHE A 451 4.05 -16.36 -14.68
CA PHE A 451 3.35 -15.91 -15.89
C PHE A 451 2.65 -17.07 -16.62
N ILE A 452 3.22 -18.30 -16.56
CA ILE A 452 2.59 -19.50 -17.12
C ILE A 452 1.29 -19.81 -16.41
N SER A 453 1.29 -19.79 -15.05
CA SER A 453 0.08 -20.02 -14.25
C SER A 453 -0.97 -18.94 -14.50
N GLU A 454 -0.56 -17.68 -14.68
CA GLU A 454 -1.45 -16.57 -15.02
C GLU A 454 -2.13 -16.81 -16.39
N ILE A 455 -1.39 -17.23 -17.42
CA ILE A 455 -1.95 -17.53 -18.76
C ILE A 455 -2.88 -18.76 -18.70
N LEU A 456 -2.48 -19.84 -18.01
CA LEU A 456 -3.32 -21.03 -17.88
C LEU A 456 -4.62 -20.74 -17.14
N LEU A 457 -4.55 -19.98 -16.05
CA LEU A 457 -5.74 -19.61 -15.29
C LEU A 457 -6.63 -18.63 -16.06
N SER A 458 -6.05 -17.76 -16.88
CA SER A 458 -6.80 -16.92 -17.82
C SER A 458 -7.63 -17.77 -18.78
N ALA A 459 -7.01 -18.75 -19.45
CA ALA A 459 -7.70 -19.66 -20.37
C ALA A 459 -8.82 -20.44 -19.65
N TYR A 460 -8.55 -20.93 -18.45
CA TYR A 460 -9.52 -21.63 -17.61
C TYR A 460 -10.74 -20.73 -17.24
N CYS A 461 -10.50 -19.51 -16.80
CA CYS A 461 -11.57 -18.56 -16.48
C CYS A 461 -12.39 -18.17 -17.73
N PHE A 462 -11.72 -18.05 -18.88
CA PHE A 462 -12.39 -17.77 -20.15
C PHE A 462 -13.28 -18.93 -20.59
N MET A 463 -12.85 -20.18 -20.46
CA MET A 463 -13.71 -21.35 -20.72
C MET A 463 -14.93 -21.36 -19.79
N GLY A 464 -14.74 -21.05 -18.51
CA GLY A 464 -15.83 -20.87 -17.55
C GLY A 464 -16.82 -19.77 -17.99
N PHE A 465 -16.32 -18.61 -18.42
CA PHE A 465 -17.13 -17.53 -18.96
C PHE A 465 -17.97 -17.98 -20.16
N MET A 466 -17.36 -18.66 -21.14
CA MET A 466 -18.07 -19.20 -22.30
C MET A 466 -19.18 -20.18 -21.91
N GLN A 467 -18.95 -20.99 -20.89
CA GLN A 467 -19.95 -21.92 -20.38
C GLN A 467 -21.12 -21.19 -19.69
N TYR A 468 -20.87 -20.11 -18.96
CA TYR A 468 -21.91 -19.26 -18.37
C TYR A 468 -22.77 -18.58 -19.44
N THR A 469 -22.16 -18.02 -20.47
CA THR A 469 -22.86 -17.32 -21.55
C THR A 469 -23.71 -18.27 -22.40
N SER A 470 -23.18 -19.45 -22.76
CA SER A 470 -23.91 -20.46 -23.52
C SER A 470 -25.16 -20.99 -22.79
N ASN A 471 -25.14 -20.97 -21.45
CA ASN A 471 -26.30 -21.36 -20.63
C ASN A 471 -27.24 -20.19 -20.29
N LYS A 472 -27.07 -19.01 -20.88
CA LYS A 472 -27.85 -17.76 -20.61
C LYS A 472 -27.86 -17.35 -19.13
N LYS A 473 -26.82 -17.71 -18.34
CA LYS A 473 -26.67 -17.38 -16.93
C LYS A 473 -25.65 -16.27 -16.77
N PHE A 474 -26.06 -15.02 -16.87
CA PHE A 474 -25.17 -13.86 -16.97
C PHE A 474 -24.61 -13.35 -15.63
N VAL A 475 -25.12 -13.78 -14.47
CA VAL A 475 -24.81 -13.15 -13.18
C VAL A 475 -23.34 -13.27 -12.79
N PHE A 476 -22.71 -14.45 -12.94
CA PHE A 476 -21.32 -14.71 -12.55
C PHE A 476 -20.34 -14.62 -13.73
N GLY A 477 -20.84 -14.65 -14.97
CA GLY A 477 -20.01 -14.57 -16.18
C GLY A 477 -19.08 -13.36 -16.21
N PRO A 478 -19.54 -12.13 -15.96
CA PRO A 478 -18.70 -10.94 -15.98
C PRO A 478 -17.47 -11.00 -15.04
N PHE A 479 -17.62 -11.64 -13.88
CA PHE A 479 -16.50 -11.81 -12.94
C PHE A 479 -15.43 -12.75 -13.50
N LEU A 480 -15.83 -13.88 -14.11
CA LEU A 480 -14.88 -14.78 -14.76
C LEU A 480 -14.18 -14.13 -15.96
N LEU A 481 -14.89 -13.30 -16.73
CA LEU A 481 -14.26 -12.53 -17.80
C LEU A 481 -13.25 -11.53 -17.25
N MET A 482 -13.57 -10.84 -16.15
CA MET A 482 -12.64 -9.91 -15.50
C MET A 482 -11.38 -10.63 -15.00
N TYR A 483 -11.50 -11.83 -14.41
CA TYR A 483 -10.37 -12.68 -14.04
C TYR A 483 -9.55 -13.10 -15.26
N ALA A 484 -10.22 -13.57 -16.32
CA ALA A 484 -9.55 -13.98 -17.55
C ALA A 484 -8.71 -12.85 -18.15
N ILE A 485 -9.29 -11.65 -18.30
CA ILE A 485 -8.58 -10.49 -18.83
C ILE A 485 -7.45 -10.07 -17.89
N GLY A 486 -7.67 -10.07 -16.57
CA GLY A 486 -6.68 -9.68 -15.56
C GLY A 486 -5.45 -10.58 -15.58
N PHE A 487 -5.64 -11.88 -15.53
CA PHE A 487 -4.54 -12.86 -15.61
C PHE A 487 -3.82 -12.79 -16.96
N LEU A 488 -4.54 -12.65 -18.07
CA LEU A 488 -3.94 -12.50 -19.39
C LEU A 488 -3.08 -11.23 -19.48
N TYR A 489 -3.60 -10.10 -19.05
CA TYR A 489 -2.90 -8.83 -19.09
C TYR A 489 -1.60 -8.88 -18.27
N VAL A 490 -1.67 -9.36 -17.03
CA VAL A 490 -0.49 -9.43 -16.15
C VAL A 490 0.51 -10.46 -16.66
N GLY A 491 0.06 -11.64 -17.11
CA GLY A 491 0.93 -12.69 -17.66
C GLY A 491 1.66 -12.25 -18.92
N ILE A 492 0.95 -11.68 -19.89
CA ILE A 492 1.53 -11.16 -21.12
C ILE A 492 2.51 -10.01 -20.85
N LEU A 493 2.12 -9.05 -19.98
CA LEU A 493 2.97 -7.91 -19.67
C LEU A 493 4.26 -8.34 -18.95
N SER A 494 4.18 -9.33 -18.06
CA SER A 494 5.35 -9.93 -17.40
C SER A 494 6.31 -10.56 -18.40
N LEU A 495 5.77 -11.24 -19.39
CA LEU A 495 6.56 -11.88 -20.47
C LEU A 495 7.23 -10.85 -21.38
N PHE A 496 6.47 -9.86 -21.87
CA PHE A 496 6.98 -8.81 -22.77
C PHE A 496 8.10 -7.98 -22.13
N GLN A 497 7.96 -7.61 -20.88
CA GLN A 497 8.98 -6.82 -20.18
C GLN A 497 10.27 -7.61 -20.05
N LYS A 498 10.20 -8.92 -19.78
CA LYS A 498 11.39 -9.77 -19.73
C LYS A 498 12.09 -9.91 -21.09
N PHE A 499 11.35 -10.19 -22.16
CA PHE A 499 11.93 -10.29 -23.50
C PHE A 499 12.59 -8.97 -23.94
N SER A 500 12.00 -7.83 -23.62
CA SER A 500 12.60 -6.53 -23.95
C SER A 500 13.90 -6.23 -23.17
N GLU A 501 14.11 -6.83 -22.00
CA GLU A 501 15.38 -6.79 -21.28
C GLU A 501 16.44 -7.69 -21.94
N THR A 502 16.07 -8.89 -22.39
CA THR A 502 16.99 -9.89 -22.97
C THR A 502 17.51 -9.50 -24.37
N ILE A 503 16.71 -8.78 -25.17
CA ILE A 503 17.11 -8.35 -26.54
C ILE A 503 18.10 -7.17 -26.49
N LYS A 504 18.33 -6.54 -25.36
CA LYS A 504 19.18 -5.34 -25.18
C LYS A 504 20.46 -5.59 -24.38
N CYS A 505 20.67 -6.81 -23.89
CA CYS A 505 21.97 -7.33 -23.43
C CYS A 505 22.70 -7.99 -24.61
#